data_e49eeb34d215d671bfefbdbed06d9556
#
_entry.id   e49eeb34d215d671bfefbdbed06d9556
#
_cell.length_a   1.000
_cell.length_b   1.000
_cell.length_c   1.000
_cell.angle_alpha   90.00
_cell.angle_beta   90.00
_cell.angle_gamma   90.00
#
_symmetry.space_group_name_H-M   'P 1'
#
loop_
_entity.id
_entity.type
_entity.pdbx_description
1 polymer ?
#
loop_
_entity_poly.entity_id
_entity_poly.type
_entity_poly.pdbx_seq_one_letter_code
_entity_poly.pdbx_strand_id
1 'polypeptide(L)'
;MLATAAETRITQSRVRLLMNKPFFGTLATRLRIQEVESMPTAATDGRHFFFNREFVDRLDDEELDFLVGHEVLHCVYDHMESREDREPMLYNVACDFNINYTLVDLAIGKIIGEDKLNGGKPCYDPKYAGMNSYEIYDQLLQEGHKQMKGMDVHLEDGTGGGSCDDESKGPKLPTKTLTAEERKELQDEIKQAVLQAAQSAGNDVPADIKRMIKELTEPRLSWKDVLRVQMESSLKSDFTFMRPSKRSGEVIFPGMNKDEELHALLALDMSGSIDDETAKEMLSETYGIMQQYDSYKITVLCFDTGIYNVETFSSEDGKDVREYQPIGGGGTEFDIVWKYMEQEGIEPDQLIMFTDGYPWNSWGNPEYCDTLFVIHGDPQKRIQAPFGTTIHYE
;
A
#
# COMPACT_ATOMS: atom_id res chain seq x y z
N MET A 1 34.99 -23.03 6.21
CA MET A 1 35.81 -22.70 5.02
C MET A 1 36.34 -21.29 5.21
N LEU A 2 37.54 -21.00 4.72
CA LEU A 2 38.07 -19.61 4.71
C LEU A 2 37.33 -18.86 3.60
N ALA A 3 36.88 -17.61 3.87
CA ALA A 3 36.24 -16.76 2.87
C ALA A 3 37.17 -16.55 1.65
N THR A 4 36.62 -16.52 0.47
CA THR A 4 37.37 -16.25 -0.76
C THR A 4 37.78 -14.77 -0.82
N ALA A 5 38.71 -14.40 -1.69
CA ALA A 5 39.13 -13.00 -1.84
C ALA A 5 37.93 -12.11 -2.29
N ALA A 6 37.08 -12.61 -3.18
CA ALA A 6 35.88 -11.90 -3.62
C ALA A 6 34.83 -11.73 -2.49
N GLU A 7 34.57 -12.78 -1.72
CA GLU A 7 33.69 -12.67 -0.52
C GLU A 7 34.23 -11.66 0.50
N THR A 8 35.54 -11.61 0.67
CA THR A 8 36.19 -10.64 1.56
C THR A 8 35.98 -9.21 1.04
N ARG A 9 36.13 -8.97 -0.26
CA ARG A 9 35.88 -7.66 -0.89
C ARG A 9 34.42 -7.23 -0.75
N ILE A 10 33.46 -8.13 -0.99
CA ILE A 10 32.03 -7.85 -0.77
C ILE A 10 31.76 -7.51 0.68
N THR A 11 32.36 -8.23 1.63
CA THR A 11 32.24 -7.92 3.06
C THR A 11 32.83 -6.55 3.40
N GLN A 12 33.96 -6.17 2.82
CA GLN A 12 34.55 -4.83 2.97
C GLN A 12 33.62 -3.74 2.40
N SER A 13 33.01 -3.97 1.23
CA SER A 13 32.02 -3.07 0.66
C SER A 13 30.85 -2.84 1.63
N ARG A 14 30.29 -3.91 2.20
CA ARG A 14 29.22 -3.81 3.22
C ARG A 14 29.64 -2.97 4.42
N VAL A 15 30.88 -3.13 4.89
CA VAL A 15 31.40 -2.33 6.00
C VAL A 15 31.53 -0.86 5.60
N ARG A 16 32.04 -0.55 4.40
CA ARG A 16 32.09 0.84 3.88
C ARG A 16 30.71 1.45 3.79
N LEU A 17 29.74 0.72 3.24
CA LEU A 17 28.34 1.17 3.17
C LEU A 17 27.75 1.36 4.56
N LEU A 18 28.01 0.45 5.52
CA LEU A 18 27.49 0.59 6.88
C LEU A 18 28.01 1.86 7.58
N MET A 19 29.25 2.25 7.30
CA MET A 19 29.86 3.44 7.88
C MET A 19 29.43 4.75 7.19
N ASN A 20 29.28 4.72 5.87
CA ASN A 20 29.06 5.95 5.08
C ASN A 20 27.60 6.14 4.66
N LYS A 21 26.84 5.06 4.50
CA LYS A 21 25.44 4.98 4.07
C LYS A 21 24.71 3.92 4.89
N PRO A 22 24.43 4.17 6.19
CA PRO A 22 23.96 3.16 7.13
C PRO A 22 22.71 2.41 6.70
N PHE A 23 21.79 3.06 5.98
CA PHE A 23 20.61 2.43 5.41
C PHE A 23 20.99 1.24 4.51
N PHE A 24 21.84 1.50 3.52
CA PHE A 24 22.28 0.47 2.56
C PHE A 24 23.14 -0.60 3.20
N GLY A 25 24.06 -0.21 4.06
CA GLY A 25 24.94 -1.15 4.76
C GLY A 25 24.16 -2.11 5.66
N THR A 26 23.16 -1.62 6.39
CA THR A 26 22.31 -2.46 7.24
C THR A 26 21.56 -3.51 6.41
N LEU A 27 20.94 -3.12 5.29
CA LEU A 27 20.25 -4.04 4.40
C LEU A 27 21.21 -5.03 3.72
N ALA A 28 22.38 -4.55 3.24
CA ALA A 28 23.38 -5.39 2.60
C ALA A 28 23.91 -6.50 3.53
N THR A 29 24.04 -6.24 4.84
CA THR A 29 24.51 -7.25 5.81
C THR A 29 23.52 -8.40 6.03
N ARG A 30 22.25 -8.25 5.70
CA ARG A 30 21.23 -9.31 5.82
C ARG A 30 21.36 -10.36 4.71
N LEU A 31 21.80 -9.96 3.53
CA LEU A 31 21.92 -10.86 2.39
C LEU A 31 23.08 -11.85 2.63
N ARG A 32 22.84 -13.14 2.46
CA ARG A 32 23.88 -14.16 2.52
C ARG A 32 24.69 -14.17 1.25
N ILE A 33 26.02 -14.07 1.34
CA ILE A 33 26.90 -14.08 0.17
C ILE A 33 27.00 -15.51 -0.37
N GLN A 34 26.79 -15.68 -1.67
CA GLN A 34 26.90 -16.98 -2.34
C GLN A 34 27.53 -16.82 -3.72
N GLU A 35 28.63 -17.51 -3.97
CA GLU A 35 29.29 -17.54 -5.26
C GLU A 35 28.56 -18.47 -6.24
N VAL A 36 28.33 -17.99 -7.48
CA VAL A 36 27.69 -18.74 -8.58
C VAL A 36 28.46 -18.51 -9.87
N GLU A 37 29.27 -19.51 -10.30
CA GLU A 37 30.14 -19.41 -11.48
C GLU A 37 29.38 -19.24 -12.80
N SER A 38 28.15 -19.79 -12.88
CA SER A 38 27.32 -19.73 -14.09
C SER A 38 26.68 -18.38 -14.35
N MET A 39 26.72 -17.47 -13.37
CA MET A 39 26.14 -16.14 -13.46
C MET A 39 27.09 -15.15 -14.13
N PRO A 40 26.65 -14.22 -14.99
CA PRO A 40 27.50 -13.22 -15.60
C PRO A 40 27.96 -12.08 -14.69
N THR A 41 27.13 -11.70 -13.72
CA THR A 41 27.29 -10.51 -12.85
C THR A 41 26.98 -10.83 -11.38
N ALA A 42 25.94 -10.24 -10.83
CA ALA A 42 25.38 -10.52 -9.52
C ALA A 42 23.86 -10.61 -9.63
N ALA A 43 23.19 -11.03 -8.55
CA ALA A 43 21.74 -11.05 -8.42
C ALA A 43 21.32 -11.23 -6.96
N THR A 44 20.06 -10.96 -6.65
CA THR A 44 19.48 -11.23 -5.33
C THR A 44 18.14 -11.96 -5.43
N ASP A 45 17.84 -12.76 -4.39
CA ASP A 45 16.52 -13.36 -4.17
C ASP A 45 15.84 -12.79 -2.90
N GLY A 46 16.34 -11.65 -2.41
CA GLY A 46 15.89 -11.06 -1.15
C GLY A 46 16.51 -11.63 0.12
N ARG A 47 17.15 -12.82 0.05
CA ARG A 47 17.88 -13.48 1.16
C ARG A 47 19.36 -13.66 0.87
N HIS A 48 19.73 -13.84 -0.41
CA HIS A 48 21.12 -14.08 -0.84
C HIS A 48 21.57 -12.97 -1.77
N PHE A 49 22.88 -12.71 -1.70
CA PHE A 49 23.63 -11.94 -2.68
C PHE A 49 24.44 -12.94 -3.49
N PHE A 50 23.94 -13.28 -4.67
CA PHE A 50 24.63 -14.14 -5.60
C PHE A 50 25.63 -13.33 -6.41
N PHE A 51 26.80 -13.87 -6.67
CA PHE A 51 27.83 -13.17 -7.44
C PHE A 51 28.71 -14.10 -8.24
N ASN A 52 29.22 -13.58 -9.35
CA ASN A 52 30.29 -14.20 -10.12
C ASN A 52 31.65 -13.65 -9.63
N ARG A 53 32.59 -14.56 -9.33
CA ARG A 53 33.91 -14.18 -8.83
C ARG A 53 34.67 -13.32 -9.83
N GLU A 54 34.75 -13.74 -11.10
CA GLU A 54 35.49 -13.03 -12.13
C GLU A 54 34.96 -11.63 -12.38
N PHE A 55 33.65 -11.45 -12.24
CA PHE A 55 33.01 -10.14 -12.32
C PHE A 55 33.42 -9.25 -11.16
N VAL A 56 33.28 -9.73 -9.92
CA VAL A 56 33.65 -8.99 -8.71
C VAL A 56 35.14 -8.63 -8.69
N ASP A 57 36.02 -9.52 -9.15
CA ASP A 57 37.47 -9.27 -9.19
C ASP A 57 37.87 -8.16 -10.19
N ARG A 58 37.04 -7.87 -11.20
CA ARG A 58 37.25 -6.77 -12.16
C ARG A 58 36.80 -5.40 -11.66
N LEU A 59 35.93 -5.33 -10.66
CA LEU A 59 35.39 -4.08 -10.13
C LEU A 59 36.42 -3.40 -9.22
N ASP A 60 36.45 -2.08 -9.21
CA ASP A 60 37.09 -1.32 -8.13
C ASP A 60 36.18 -1.26 -6.89
N ASP A 61 36.65 -0.64 -5.82
CA ASP A 61 35.94 -0.63 -4.56
C ASP A 61 34.66 0.22 -4.61
N GLU A 62 34.66 1.32 -5.37
CA GLU A 62 33.48 2.19 -5.53
C GLU A 62 32.43 1.54 -6.44
N GLU A 63 32.85 0.83 -7.49
CA GLU A 63 31.95 0.05 -8.35
C GLU A 63 31.35 -1.14 -7.59
N LEU A 64 32.11 -1.75 -6.69
CA LEU A 64 31.59 -2.82 -5.84
C LEU A 64 30.58 -2.30 -4.82
N ASP A 65 30.79 -1.10 -4.27
CA ASP A 65 29.81 -0.43 -3.40
C ASP A 65 28.52 -0.11 -4.16
N PHE A 66 28.64 0.32 -5.43
CA PHE A 66 27.51 0.53 -6.34
C PHE A 66 26.75 -0.78 -6.59
N LEU A 67 27.45 -1.87 -6.92
CA LEU A 67 26.85 -3.19 -7.16
C LEU A 67 26.06 -3.69 -5.94
N VAL A 68 26.67 -3.61 -4.75
CA VAL A 68 25.99 -4.03 -3.51
C VAL A 68 24.76 -3.16 -3.22
N GLY A 69 24.85 -1.85 -3.46
CA GLY A 69 23.71 -0.94 -3.35
C GLY A 69 22.59 -1.25 -4.35
N HIS A 70 22.96 -1.66 -5.57
CA HIS A 70 22.03 -2.05 -6.62
C HIS A 70 21.17 -3.24 -6.20
N GLU A 71 21.80 -4.32 -5.75
CA GLU A 71 21.09 -5.51 -5.27
C GLU A 71 20.19 -5.23 -4.04
N VAL A 72 20.64 -4.34 -3.17
CA VAL A 72 19.83 -3.90 -2.01
C VAL A 72 18.56 -3.18 -2.48
N LEU A 73 18.65 -2.30 -3.48
CA LEU A 73 17.47 -1.57 -3.97
C LEU A 73 16.49 -2.49 -4.71
N HIS A 74 16.94 -3.55 -5.38
CA HIS A 74 16.02 -4.56 -5.91
C HIS A 74 15.16 -5.18 -4.82
N CYS A 75 15.74 -5.47 -3.64
CA CYS A 75 14.98 -5.95 -2.50
C CYS A 75 14.02 -4.89 -1.93
N VAL A 76 14.48 -3.63 -1.81
CA VAL A 76 13.70 -2.53 -1.22
C VAL A 76 12.47 -2.18 -2.06
N TYR A 77 12.62 -2.15 -3.39
CA TYR A 77 11.55 -1.81 -4.33
C TYR A 77 10.69 -3.03 -4.72
N ASP A 78 10.99 -4.20 -4.16
CA ASP A 78 10.26 -5.45 -4.44
C ASP A 78 10.17 -5.80 -5.93
N HIS A 79 11.25 -5.52 -6.67
CA HIS A 79 11.27 -5.70 -8.13
C HIS A 79 11.09 -7.16 -8.58
N MET A 80 11.25 -8.11 -7.66
CA MET A 80 11.07 -9.54 -7.93
C MET A 80 9.58 -9.93 -8.08
N GLU A 81 8.68 -9.24 -7.37
CA GLU A 81 7.24 -9.53 -7.35
C GLU A 81 6.40 -8.48 -8.09
N SER A 82 6.89 -7.24 -8.19
CA SER A 82 6.14 -6.08 -8.70
C SER A 82 5.98 -6.05 -10.23
N ARG A 83 6.38 -7.11 -10.95
CA ARG A 83 6.33 -7.15 -12.43
C ARG A 83 4.92 -7.16 -13.00
N GLU A 84 3.98 -7.86 -12.35
CA GLU A 84 2.63 -8.11 -12.87
C GLU A 84 2.68 -8.80 -14.27
N ASP A 85 1.87 -8.32 -15.24
CA ASP A 85 1.80 -8.86 -16.60
C ASP A 85 2.84 -8.25 -17.58
N ARG A 86 3.86 -7.54 -17.08
CA ARG A 86 4.88 -6.88 -17.90
C ARG A 86 5.88 -7.87 -18.50
N GLU A 87 6.43 -7.51 -19.65
CA GLU A 87 7.47 -8.32 -20.31
C GLU A 87 8.73 -8.34 -19.42
N PRO A 88 9.23 -9.54 -19.03
CA PRO A 88 10.25 -9.67 -17.98
C PRO A 88 11.54 -8.90 -18.26
N MET A 89 12.13 -9.06 -19.45
CA MET A 89 13.41 -8.45 -19.76
C MET A 89 13.32 -6.92 -19.82
N LEU A 90 12.26 -6.38 -20.42
CA LEU A 90 12.07 -4.93 -20.51
C LEU A 90 11.79 -4.32 -19.14
N TYR A 91 11.04 -5.04 -18.28
CA TYR A 91 10.80 -4.61 -16.92
C TYR A 91 12.07 -4.58 -16.07
N ASN A 92 12.95 -5.60 -16.21
CA ASN A 92 14.25 -5.62 -15.55
C ASN A 92 15.11 -4.42 -15.96
N VAL A 93 15.15 -4.10 -17.26
CA VAL A 93 15.86 -2.92 -17.75
C VAL A 93 15.28 -1.63 -17.15
N ALA A 94 13.96 -1.52 -17.02
CA ALA A 94 13.32 -0.37 -16.39
C ALA A 94 13.67 -0.24 -14.90
N CYS A 95 13.72 -1.36 -14.18
CA CYS A 95 14.16 -1.42 -12.78
C CYS A 95 15.62 -0.98 -12.64
N ASP A 96 16.51 -1.45 -13.51
CA ASP A 96 17.93 -1.06 -13.53
C ASP A 96 18.10 0.44 -13.76
N PHE A 97 17.34 1.06 -14.69
CA PHE A 97 17.39 2.50 -14.90
C PHE A 97 16.96 3.27 -13.64
N ASN A 98 15.89 2.86 -12.99
CA ASN A 98 15.42 3.47 -11.76
C ASN A 98 16.46 3.37 -10.63
N ILE A 99 16.98 2.16 -10.39
CA ILE A 99 17.98 1.90 -9.34
C ILE A 99 19.27 2.66 -9.61
N ASN A 100 19.80 2.58 -10.82
CA ASN A 100 21.08 3.21 -11.15
C ASN A 100 21.01 4.73 -11.06
N TYR A 101 19.87 5.32 -11.46
CA TYR A 101 19.64 6.75 -11.25
C TYR A 101 19.64 7.08 -9.75
N THR A 102 18.91 6.33 -8.94
CA THR A 102 18.83 6.54 -7.48
C THR A 102 20.20 6.43 -6.81
N LEU A 103 21.02 5.44 -7.18
CA LEU A 103 22.36 5.26 -6.61
C LEU A 103 23.30 6.42 -6.98
N VAL A 104 23.24 6.89 -8.23
CA VAL A 104 24.03 8.03 -8.67
C VAL A 104 23.61 9.31 -7.95
N ASP A 105 22.32 9.57 -7.83
CA ASP A 105 21.77 10.75 -7.11
C ASP A 105 22.18 10.74 -5.62
N LEU A 106 22.19 9.56 -5.00
CA LEU A 106 22.58 9.38 -3.61
C LEU A 106 24.12 9.34 -3.39
N ALA A 107 24.90 9.42 -4.46
CA ALA A 107 26.36 9.26 -4.44
C ALA A 107 26.79 7.95 -3.70
N ILE A 108 26.19 6.82 -4.11
CA ILE A 108 26.56 5.50 -3.61
C ILE A 108 27.48 4.83 -4.62
N GLY A 109 28.75 4.76 -4.28
CA GLY A 109 29.76 4.19 -5.13
C GLY A 109 29.87 4.91 -6.48
N LYS A 110 30.26 4.18 -7.51
CA LYS A 110 30.46 4.66 -8.88
C LYS A 110 29.83 3.68 -9.83
N ILE A 111 29.11 4.19 -10.83
CA ILE A 111 28.49 3.35 -11.86
C ILE A 111 29.53 2.47 -12.58
N ILE A 112 29.20 1.22 -12.81
CA ILE A 112 30.12 0.22 -13.40
C ILE A 112 30.36 0.57 -14.86
N GLY A 113 31.63 0.61 -15.27
CA GLY A 113 32.03 0.97 -16.63
C GLY A 113 31.61 -0.05 -17.70
N GLU A 114 31.35 0.42 -18.94
CA GLU A 114 30.98 -0.43 -20.09
C GLU A 114 32.02 -1.53 -20.36
N ASP A 115 33.29 -1.26 -20.09
CA ASP A 115 34.42 -2.21 -20.30
C ASP A 115 34.32 -3.43 -19.37
N LYS A 116 33.55 -3.37 -18.30
CA LYS A 116 33.37 -4.42 -17.29
C LYS A 116 32.05 -5.20 -17.48
N LEU A 117 31.11 -4.64 -18.23
CA LEU A 117 29.76 -5.18 -18.47
C LEU A 117 29.77 -6.02 -19.81
N ASN A 118 30.44 -7.09 -19.93
CA ASN A 118 30.42 -8.12 -21.00
C ASN A 118 29.69 -7.70 -22.31
N GLY A 119 29.95 -6.47 -22.81
CA GLY A 119 29.33 -5.90 -24.00
C GLY A 119 27.96 -5.23 -23.79
N GLY A 120 27.51 -5.09 -22.55
CA GLY A 120 26.33 -4.26 -22.15
C GLY A 120 26.74 -2.83 -21.86
N LYS A 121 25.74 -1.95 -21.84
CA LYS A 121 25.88 -0.58 -21.33
C LYS A 121 25.18 -0.49 -19.99
N PRO A 122 25.68 0.35 -19.04
CA PRO A 122 24.94 0.59 -17.81
C PRO A 122 23.57 1.21 -18.15
N CYS A 123 22.51 0.71 -17.54
CA CYS A 123 21.16 1.26 -17.65
C CYS A 123 21.09 2.58 -16.88
N TYR A 124 21.61 3.65 -17.47
CA TYR A 124 21.60 4.98 -16.87
C TYR A 124 21.32 6.07 -17.91
N ASP A 125 20.26 6.83 -17.71
CA ASP A 125 19.92 7.99 -18.54
C ASP A 125 19.23 9.04 -17.66
N PRO A 126 19.76 10.30 -17.58
CA PRO A 126 19.15 11.36 -16.81
C PRO A 126 17.70 11.72 -17.19
N LYS A 127 17.23 11.29 -18.39
CA LYS A 127 15.83 11.51 -18.80
C LYS A 127 14.82 10.80 -17.93
N TYR A 128 15.25 9.74 -17.23
CA TYR A 128 14.39 8.99 -16.30
C TYR A 128 14.43 9.49 -14.86
N ALA A 129 15.00 10.69 -14.63
CA ALA A 129 15.08 11.29 -13.32
C ALA A 129 13.71 11.41 -12.63
N GLY A 130 13.61 10.83 -11.43
CA GLY A 130 12.39 10.89 -10.62
C GLY A 130 11.23 10.01 -11.09
N MET A 131 11.44 9.18 -12.12
CA MET A 131 10.46 8.21 -12.62
C MET A 131 10.59 6.89 -11.86
N ASN A 132 9.46 6.23 -11.60
CA ASN A 132 9.44 4.88 -11.06
C ASN A 132 9.64 3.82 -12.17
N SER A 133 9.84 2.55 -11.79
CA SER A 133 10.11 1.47 -12.75
C SER A 133 8.96 1.24 -13.74
N TYR A 134 7.70 1.49 -13.35
CA TYR A 134 6.53 1.36 -14.22
C TYR A 134 6.49 2.45 -15.29
N GLU A 135 6.73 3.70 -14.90
CA GLU A 135 6.78 4.85 -15.82
C GLU A 135 7.91 4.69 -16.84
N ILE A 136 9.07 4.22 -16.39
CA ILE A 136 10.22 3.92 -17.27
C ILE A 136 9.87 2.79 -18.24
N TYR A 137 9.23 1.71 -17.76
CA TYR A 137 8.79 0.61 -18.60
C TYR A 137 7.85 1.07 -19.73
N ASP A 138 6.84 1.87 -19.38
CA ASP A 138 5.87 2.38 -20.34
C ASP A 138 6.55 3.27 -21.40
N GLN A 139 7.52 4.08 -20.99
CA GLN A 139 8.30 4.91 -21.92
C GLN A 139 9.20 4.06 -22.82
N LEU A 140 9.91 3.07 -22.30
CA LEU A 140 10.71 2.13 -23.07
C LEU A 140 9.86 1.36 -24.09
N LEU A 141 8.66 0.96 -23.71
CA LEU A 141 7.72 0.27 -24.59
C LEU A 141 7.28 1.18 -25.75
N GLN A 142 6.99 2.46 -25.47
CA GLN A 142 6.63 3.46 -26.50
C GLN A 142 7.81 3.75 -27.45
N GLU A 143 9.03 3.79 -26.95
CA GLU A 143 10.23 4.01 -27.74
C GLU A 143 10.63 2.78 -28.59
N GLY A 144 9.95 1.64 -28.44
CA GLY A 144 10.17 0.42 -29.20
C GLY A 144 11.41 -0.38 -28.79
N HIS A 145 11.96 -0.15 -27.60
CA HIS A 145 13.16 -0.80 -27.07
C HIS A 145 12.88 -2.25 -26.59
N LYS A 146 12.41 -3.12 -27.47
CA LYS A 146 12.14 -4.54 -27.14
C LYS A 146 13.39 -5.43 -26.98
N GLN A 147 14.60 -4.92 -27.16
CA GLN A 147 15.85 -5.70 -27.20
C GLN A 147 17.01 -5.10 -26.39
N MET A 148 16.75 -4.38 -25.32
CA MET A 148 17.81 -3.97 -24.40
C MET A 148 18.14 -5.11 -23.42
N LYS A 149 19.44 -5.29 -23.11
CA LYS A 149 19.88 -6.21 -22.04
C LYS A 149 20.11 -5.40 -20.80
N GLY A 150 19.45 -5.77 -19.69
CA GLY A 150 19.71 -5.24 -18.35
C GLY A 150 21.13 -5.55 -17.87
N MET A 151 21.56 -4.88 -16.83
CA MET A 151 22.85 -5.09 -16.17
C MET A 151 22.83 -6.40 -15.40
N ASP A 152 21.68 -6.82 -14.93
CA ASP A 152 21.47 -7.92 -14.02
C ASP A 152 20.51 -8.98 -14.54
N VAL A 153 20.57 -10.17 -13.96
CA VAL A 153 19.63 -11.27 -14.20
C VAL A 153 18.71 -11.33 -12.98
N HIS A 154 17.51 -10.77 -13.10
CA HIS A 154 16.53 -10.91 -12.05
C HIS A 154 16.11 -12.35 -11.88
N LEU A 155 16.14 -12.81 -10.65
CA LEU A 155 15.69 -14.12 -10.25
C LEU A 155 14.18 -14.09 -10.13
N GLU A 156 13.51 -14.48 -11.23
CA GLU A 156 12.11 -14.82 -11.13
C GLU A 156 11.94 -16.04 -10.24
N ASP A 157 10.91 -16.01 -9.44
CA ASP A 157 10.46 -17.06 -8.57
C ASP A 157 10.46 -18.43 -9.26
N GLY A 158 11.48 -19.23 -9.01
CA GLY A 158 11.54 -20.67 -9.30
C GLY A 158 11.07 -21.16 -10.67
N THR A 159 10.64 -20.28 -11.55
CA THR A 159 10.30 -20.61 -12.92
C THR A 159 11.51 -20.41 -13.83
N GLY A 160 12.54 -21.14 -13.59
CA GLY A 160 13.46 -21.54 -14.62
C GLY A 160 12.79 -22.53 -15.59
N GLY A 161 11.61 -22.20 -16.04
CA GLY A 161 10.74 -23.05 -16.84
C GLY A 161 9.64 -22.26 -17.52
N GLY A 162 9.96 -21.20 -18.25
CA GLY A 162 9.12 -20.76 -19.35
C GLY A 162 9.05 -21.90 -20.37
N SER A 163 7.91 -22.56 -20.45
CA SER A 163 7.57 -23.42 -21.58
C SER A 163 7.39 -22.56 -22.82
N CYS A 164 8.50 -22.17 -23.42
CA CYS A 164 8.60 -21.77 -24.80
C CYS A 164 9.90 -22.41 -25.30
N ASP A 165 9.78 -23.23 -26.30
CA ASP A 165 10.86 -23.91 -27.01
C ASP A 165 11.81 -22.88 -27.65
N ASP A 166 12.69 -22.25 -26.85
CA ASP A 166 13.82 -21.48 -27.34
C ASP A 166 15.02 -21.58 -26.39
N GLU A 167 16.18 -21.93 -26.94
CA GLU A 167 17.41 -22.31 -26.27
C GLU A 167 18.19 -21.13 -25.65
N SER A 168 17.56 -20.23 -24.92
CA SER A 168 18.26 -19.26 -24.09
C SER A 168 18.14 -19.63 -22.60
N LYS A 169 18.92 -20.65 -22.21
CA LYS A 169 19.08 -21.04 -20.81
C LYS A 169 19.76 -19.93 -20.06
N GLY A 170 18.98 -19.11 -19.34
CA GLY A 170 19.51 -18.29 -18.26
C GLY A 170 20.24 -19.17 -17.23
N PRO A 171 21.17 -18.62 -16.44
CA PRO A 171 21.93 -19.38 -15.45
C PRO A 171 20.95 -20.04 -14.46
N LYS A 172 21.09 -21.37 -14.29
CA LYS A 172 20.33 -22.11 -13.27
C LYS A 172 20.89 -21.74 -11.89
N LEU A 173 20.15 -20.97 -11.16
CA LEU A 173 20.47 -20.62 -9.79
C LEU A 173 19.95 -21.69 -8.82
N PRO A 174 20.61 -21.88 -7.67
CA PRO A 174 20.21 -22.84 -6.65
C PRO A 174 19.02 -22.36 -5.80
N THR A 175 18.10 -21.62 -6.39
CA THR A 175 16.91 -21.10 -5.69
C THR A 175 15.75 -22.09 -5.78
N LYS A 176 15.10 -22.33 -4.65
CA LYS A 176 13.88 -23.13 -4.56
C LYS A 176 12.69 -22.24 -4.92
N THR A 177 11.77 -22.74 -5.73
CA THR A 177 10.48 -22.07 -5.97
C THR A 177 9.77 -21.87 -4.64
N LEU A 178 9.51 -20.62 -4.28
CA LEU A 178 8.80 -20.26 -3.06
C LEU A 178 7.30 -20.47 -3.25
N THR A 179 6.63 -20.94 -2.20
CA THR A 179 5.16 -20.95 -2.15
C THR A 179 4.63 -19.53 -1.94
N ALA A 180 3.34 -19.28 -2.21
CA ALA A 180 2.73 -17.97 -1.96
C ALA A 180 2.88 -17.51 -0.49
N GLU A 181 2.84 -18.46 0.45
CA GLU A 181 3.05 -18.17 1.88
C GLU A 181 4.51 -17.78 2.17
N GLU A 182 5.48 -18.55 1.65
CA GLU A 182 6.92 -18.26 1.79
C GLU A 182 7.31 -16.91 1.15
N ARG A 183 6.65 -16.51 0.05
CA ARG A 183 6.83 -15.18 -0.57
C ARG A 183 6.35 -14.07 0.33
N LYS A 184 5.14 -14.21 0.86
CA LYS A 184 4.58 -13.22 1.78
C LYS A 184 5.45 -13.05 3.02
N GLU A 185 5.95 -14.16 3.58
CA GLU A 185 6.90 -14.12 4.70
C GLU A 185 8.19 -13.37 4.33
N LEU A 186 8.74 -13.63 3.14
CA LEU A 186 9.93 -12.92 2.65
C LEU A 186 9.68 -11.40 2.49
N GLN A 187 8.55 -11.02 1.90
CA GLN A 187 8.17 -9.61 1.77
C GLN A 187 8.03 -8.94 3.14
N ASP A 188 7.41 -9.60 4.10
CA ASP A 188 7.26 -9.06 5.45
C ASP A 188 8.62 -8.95 6.17
N GLU A 189 9.53 -9.92 5.98
CA GLU A 189 10.92 -9.85 6.46
C GLU A 189 11.68 -8.66 5.85
N ILE A 190 11.53 -8.42 4.54
CA ILE A 190 12.17 -7.28 3.86
C ILE A 190 11.60 -5.95 4.36
N LYS A 191 10.27 -5.82 4.47
CA LYS A 191 9.62 -4.62 5.02
C LYS A 191 10.12 -4.29 6.43
N GLN A 192 10.18 -5.27 7.31
CA GLN A 192 10.71 -5.08 8.67
C GLN A 192 12.18 -4.64 8.65
N ALA A 193 12.97 -5.20 7.74
CA ALA A 193 14.36 -4.82 7.59
C ALA A 193 14.55 -3.40 7.09
N VAL A 194 13.74 -2.97 6.13
CA VAL A 194 13.74 -1.59 5.62
C VAL A 194 13.41 -0.62 6.75
N LEU A 195 12.40 -0.93 7.57
CA LEU A 195 12.05 -0.13 8.75
C LEU A 195 13.21 -0.04 9.77
N GLN A 196 13.84 -1.17 10.08
CA GLN A 196 14.97 -1.22 10.99
C GLN A 196 16.19 -0.45 10.44
N ALA A 197 16.49 -0.61 9.15
CA ALA A 197 17.58 0.10 8.49
C ALA A 197 17.33 1.62 8.48
N ALA A 198 16.11 2.05 8.24
CA ALA A 198 15.72 3.45 8.28
C ALA A 198 15.84 4.07 9.69
N GLN A 199 15.44 3.34 10.73
CA GLN A 199 15.62 3.77 12.11
C GLN A 199 17.11 3.93 12.46
N SER A 200 17.96 3.02 11.98
CA SER A 200 19.40 3.07 12.21
C SER A 200 20.10 4.20 11.45
N ALA A 201 19.61 4.53 10.25
CA ALA A 201 20.17 5.57 9.39
C ALA A 201 19.68 6.99 9.74
N GLY A 202 18.57 7.12 10.47
CA GLY A 202 18.02 8.42 10.87
C GLY A 202 17.66 9.30 9.68
N ASN A 203 18.36 10.43 9.52
CA ASN A 203 18.10 11.38 8.42
C ASN A 203 18.68 10.95 7.06
N ASP A 204 19.53 9.95 7.03
CA ASP A 204 20.30 9.52 5.84
C ASP A 204 19.56 8.47 4.99
N VAL A 205 18.23 8.47 5.07
CA VAL A 205 17.33 7.64 4.24
C VAL A 205 16.94 8.43 3.00
N PRO A 206 16.98 7.83 1.78
CA PRO A 206 16.51 8.47 0.55
C PRO A 206 15.07 8.98 0.65
N ALA A 207 14.75 10.06 -0.06
CA ALA A 207 13.45 10.72 0.06
C ALA A 207 12.28 9.84 -0.44
N ASP A 208 12.48 9.10 -1.52
CA ASP A 208 11.54 8.12 -2.07
C ASP A 208 11.31 6.95 -1.10
N ILE A 209 12.40 6.44 -0.50
CA ILE A 209 12.32 5.40 0.53
C ILE A 209 11.64 5.93 1.80
N LYS A 210 11.88 7.17 2.21
CA LYS A 210 11.14 7.79 3.32
C LYS A 210 9.65 7.85 3.06
N ARG A 211 9.25 8.18 1.81
CA ARG A 211 7.84 8.18 1.41
C ARG A 211 7.25 6.77 1.49
N MET A 212 7.93 5.77 0.94
CA MET A 212 7.52 4.36 1.02
C MET A 212 7.39 3.88 2.47
N ILE A 213 8.36 4.23 3.34
CA ILE A 213 8.32 3.90 4.76
C ILE A 213 7.13 4.57 5.45
N LYS A 214 6.84 5.81 5.12
CA LYS A 214 5.68 6.53 5.63
C LYS A 214 4.37 5.81 5.26
N GLU A 215 4.23 5.40 4.01
CA GLU A 215 3.09 4.60 3.53
C GLU A 215 2.98 3.23 4.25
N LEU A 216 4.12 2.61 4.59
CA LEU A 216 4.16 1.34 5.33
C LEU A 216 3.91 1.48 6.83
N THR A 217 4.23 2.63 7.42
CA THR A 217 4.14 2.87 8.88
C THR A 217 2.92 3.68 9.29
N GLU A 218 2.34 4.45 8.36
CA GLU A 218 1.04 5.03 8.63
C GLU A 218 0.04 3.88 8.82
N PRO A 219 -0.58 3.76 9.99
CA PRO A 219 -1.60 2.76 10.18
C PRO A 219 -2.66 3.02 9.10
N ARG A 220 -2.83 2.09 8.18
CA ARG A 220 -4.03 2.05 7.35
C ARG A 220 -5.15 1.74 8.33
N LEU A 221 -5.69 2.80 8.93
CA LEU A 221 -6.96 2.69 9.63
C LEU A 221 -7.93 2.18 8.57
N SER A 222 -8.29 0.91 8.70
CA SER A 222 -9.32 0.35 7.87
C SER A 222 -10.54 1.24 8.06
N TRP A 223 -11.14 1.74 6.97
CA TRP A 223 -12.38 2.50 7.06
C TRP A 223 -13.41 1.76 7.90
N LYS A 224 -13.38 0.42 7.89
CA LYS A 224 -14.19 -0.49 8.69
C LYS A 224 -13.97 -0.31 10.20
N ASP A 225 -12.71 -0.16 10.62
CA ASP A 225 -12.37 0.06 12.04
C ASP A 225 -12.78 1.46 12.50
N VAL A 226 -12.60 2.48 11.64
CA VAL A 226 -13.04 3.85 11.95
C VAL A 226 -14.56 3.92 12.01
N LEU A 227 -15.26 3.28 11.06
CA LEU A 227 -16.72 3.19 11.05
C LEU A 227 -17.22 2.54 12.34
N ARG A 228 -16.61 1.41 12.75
CA ARG A 228 -16.95 0.73 14.02
C ARG A 228 -16.74 1.63 15.23
N VAL A 229 -15.58 2.27 15.34
CA VAL A 229 -15.25 3.16 16.47
C VAL A 229 -16.23 4.34 16.51
N GLN A 230 -16.60 4.89 15.36
CA GLN A 230 -17.52 6.02 15.28
C GLN A 230 -18.94 5.60 15.73
N MET A 231 -19.44 4.47 15.24
CA MET A 231 -20.73 3.92 15.67
C MET A 231 -20.74 3.57 17.15
N GLU A 232 -19.66 2.99 17.69
CA GLU A 232 -19.52 2.76 19.13
C GLU A 232 -19.47 4.05 19.96
N SER A 233 -18.90 5.14 19.41
CA SER A 233 -18.82 6.42 20.13
C SER A 233 -20.18 7.09 20.25
N SER A 234 -21.04 6.97 19.25
CA SER A 234 -22.40 7.50 19.27
C SER A 234 -23.24 6.88 20.39
N LEU A 235 -23.05 5.58 20.67
CA LEU A 235 -23.75 4.88 21.75
C LEU A 235 -23.23 5.20 23.15
N LYS A 236 -22.02 5.73 23.28
CA LYS A 236 -21.39 6.03 24.60
C LYS A 236 -21.65 7.44 25.10
N SER A 237 -22.33 8.27 24.33
CA SER A 237 -22.48 9.70 24.65
C SER A 237 -23.53 10.00 25.68
N ASP A 238 -24.53 9.14 25.89
CA ASP A 238 -25.60 9.42 26.84
C ASP A 238 -25.33 8.85 28.25
N PHE A 239 -24.96 9.78 29.13
CA PHE A 239 -24.85 9.51 30.54
C PHE A 239 -26.15 9.97 31.27
N THR A 240 -26.76 9.04 31.97
CA THR A 240 -27.96 9.35 32.76
C THR A 240 -27.70 9.29 34.25
N PHE A 241 -28.26 10.25 35.00
CA PHE A 241 -28.28 10.20 36.45
C PHE A 241 -29.36 9.24 37.00
N MET A 242 -30.28 8.77 36.16
CA MET A 242 -31.31 7.81 36.56
C MET A 242 -30.72 6.42 36.89
N ARG A 243 -29.56 6.10 36.32
CA ARG A 243 -28.79 4.87 36.62
C ARG A 243 -27.36 5.26 37.01
N PRO A 244 -27.08 5.52 38.29
CA PRO A 244 -25.77 5.96 38.75
C PRO A 244 -24.67 4.94 38.42
N SER A 245 -23.49 5.43 38.05
CA SER A 245 -22.30 4.60 37.84
C SER A 245 -21.99 3.75 39.07
N LYS A 246 -21.54 2.51 38.88
CA LYS A 246 -21.05 1.65 39.98
C LYS A 246 -19.85 2.24 40.74
N ARG A 247 -19.25 3.32 40.24
CA ARG A 247 -18.16 4.08 40.86
C ARG A 247 -18.70 5.25 41.72
N SER A 248 -20.03 5.45 41.81
CA SER A 248 -20.64 6.45 42.65
C SER A 248 -20.42 6.08 44.12
N GLY A 249 -19.86 7.04 44.90
CA GLY A 249 -19.70 6.94 46.34
C GLY A 249 -20.45 8.08 47.01
N GLU A 250 -19.75 9.00 47.68
CA GLU A 250 -20.34 10.22 48.25
C GLU A 250 -20.84 11.19 47.16
N VAL A 251 -20.26 11.09 45.94
CA VAL A 251 -20.69 11.86 44.77
C VAL A 251 -21.35 10.90 43.80
N ILE A 252 -22.55 11.25 43.33
CA ILE A 252 -23.29 10.48 42.32
C ILE A 252 -22.76 10.85 40.96
N PHE A 253 -22.12 9.87 40.28
CA PHE A 253 -21.71 9.99 38.89
C PHE A 253 -22.80 9.44 37.98
N PRO A 254 -23.05 10.05 36.80
CA PRO A 254 -23.98 9.49 35.84
C PRO A 254 -23.46 8.15 35.33
N GLY A 255 -24.36 7.19 35.18
CA GLY A 255 -24.06 5.90 34.61
C GLY A 255 -24.40 5.87 33.12
N MET A 256 -23.78 4.95 32.36
CA MET A 256 -24.14 4.72 30.96
C MET A 256 -25.54 4.10 30.87
N ASN A 257 -26.35 4.63 29.99
CA ASN A 257 -27.59 3.99 29.58
C ASN A 257 -27.26 2.80 28.67
N LYS A 258 -27.72 1.60 29.01
CA LYS A 258 -27.44 0.39 28.22
C LYS A 258 -28.54 0.01 27.24
N ASP A 259 -29.66 0.73 27.26
CA ASP A 259 -30.86 0.39 26.51
C ASP A 259 -31.04 1.29 25.27
N GLU A 260 -29.93 1.80 24.70
CA GLU A 260 -30.00 2.66 23.52
C GLU A 260 -29.94 1.86 22.24
N GLU A 261 -30.90 2.14 21.38
CA GLU A 261 -30.98 1.65 20.02
C GLU A 261 -30.00 2.46 19.15
N LEU A 262 -29.11 1.79 18.41
CA LEU A 262 -28.26 2.46 17.44
C LEU A 262 -29.14 3.04 16.33
N HIS A 263 -29.25 4.35 16.24
CA HIS A 263 -30.02 5.01 15.17
C HIS A 263 -29.07 5.67 14.17
N ALA A 264 -28.85 5.04 13.02
CA ALA A 264 -27.98 5.54 11.97
C ALA A 264 -28.72 5.68 10.63
N LEU A 265 -28.27 6.66 9.80
CA LEU A 265 -28.70 6.81 8.44
C LEU A 265 -27.51 6.59 7.50
N LEU A 266 -27.65 5.66 6.56
CA LEU A 266 -26.69 5.41 5.49
C LEU A 266 -27.20 6.08 4.21
N ALA A 267 -26.43 7.02 3.69
CA ALA A 267 -26.68 7.67 2.41
C ALA A 267 -25.65 7.18 1.38
N LEU A 268 -26.10 6.49 0.35
CA LEU A 268 -25.29 5.99 -0.75
C LEU A 268 -25.37 6.95 -1.93
N ASP A 269 -24.27 7.59 -2.26
CA ASP A 269 -24.12 8.44 -3.44
C ASP A 269 -24.05 7.54 -4.69
N MET A 270 -25.12 7.52 -5.45
CA MET A 270 -25.22 6.72 -6.67
C MET A 270 -24.83 7.52 -7.92
N SER A 271 -23.99 8.52 -7.78
CA SER A 271 -23.33 9.15 -8.93
C SER A 271 -22.43 8.12 -9.65
N GLY A 272 -22.18 8.31 -10.95
CA GLY A 272 -21.59 7.29 -11.82
C GLY A 272 -20.20 6.74 -11.44
N SER A 273 -19.67 7.09 -10.26
CA SER A 273 -18.38 6.63 -9.70
C SER A 273 -18.51 5.44 -8.74
N ILE A 274 -19.71 5.14 -8.22
CA ILE A 274 -19.94 4.01 -7.32
C ILE A 274 -20.70 2.92 -8.09
N ASP A 275 -20.07 1.75 -8.21
CA ASP A 275 -20.68 0.59 -8.83
C ASP A 275 -21.47 -0.27 -7.83
N ASP A 276 -22.29 -1.19 -8.36
CA ASP A 276 -23.10 -2.09 -7.53
C ASP A 276 -22.27 -3.02 -6.64
N GLU A 277 -21.02 -3.31 -7.02
CA GLU A 277 -20.14 -4.20 -6.25
C GLU A 277 -19.59 -3.47 -5.01
N THR A 278 -19.14 -2.25 -5.18
CA THR A 278 -18.71 -1.35 -4.10
C THR A 278 -19.86 -1.10 -3.10
N ALA A 279 -21.06 -0.79 -3.60
CA ALA A 279 -22.24 -0.59 -2.74
C ALA A 279 -22.57 -1.86 -1.92
N LYS A 280 -22.50 -3.04 -2.50
CA LYS A 280 -22.73 -4.31 -1.80
C LYS A 280 -21.66 -4.60 -0.74
N GLU A 281 -20.41 -4.26 -0.98
CA GLU A 281 -19.36 -4.39 0.03
C GLU A 281 -19.62 -3.48 1.22
N MET A 282 -19.98 -2.21 0.98
CA MET A 282 -20.35 -1.25 2.04
C MET A 282 -21.54 -1.74 2.88
N LEU A 283 -22.58 -2.29 2.24
CA LEU A 283 -23.73 -2.87 2.93
C LEU A 283 -23.36 -4.11 3.74
N SER A 284 -22.46 -4.96 3.24
CA SER A 284 -21.99 -6.15 3.94
C SER A 284 -21.19 -5.79 5.21
N GLU A 285 -20.36 -4.76 5.16
CA GLU A 285 -19.64 -4.28 6.34
C GLU A 285 -20.58 -3.64 7.36
N THR A 286 -21.53 -2.85 6.89
CA THR A 286 -22.58 -2.29 7.76
C THR A 286 -23.34 -3.41 8.46
N TYR A 287 -23.72 -4.47 7.75
CA TYR A 287 -24.35 -5.64 8.35
C TYR A 287 -23.49 -6.29 9.45
N GLY A 288 -22.20 -6.45 9.20
CA GLY A 288 -21.27 -7.00 10.19
C GLY A 288 -21.17 -6.18 11.46
N ILE A 289 -21.30 -4.84 11.36
CA ILE A 289 -21.33 -3.94 12.48
C ILE A 289 -22.68 -4.05 13.22
N MET A 290 -23.81 -4.03 12.48
CA MET A 290 -25.15 -4.17 13.05
C MET A 290 -25.31 -5.40 13.94
N GLN A 291 -24.71 -6.53 13.53
CA GLN A 291 -24.76 -7.79 14.29
C GLN A 291 -24.07 -7.74 15.67
N GLN A 292 -23.35 -6.67 15.96
CA GLN A 292 -22.68 -6.46 17.26
C GLN A 292 -23.59 -5.74 18.28
N TYR A 293 -24.76 -5.26 17.84
CA TYR A 293 -25.70 -4.50 18.68
C TYR A 293 -26.98 -5.31 18.90
N ASP A 294 -27.45 -5.31 20.14
CA ASP A 294 -28.70 -5.99 20.53
C ASP A 294 -29.94 -5.28 19.98
N SER A 295 -29.88 -3.95 19.81
CA SER A 295 -30.93 -3.12 19.25
C SER A 295 -30.35 -2.07 18.28
N TYR A 296 -30.93 -2.01 17.08
CA TYR A 296 -30.53 -1.05 16.05
C TYR A 296 -31.71 -0.67 15.14
N LYS A 297 -31.65 0.55 14.62
CA LYS A 297 -32.52 1.07 13.58
C LYS A 297 -31.67 1.80 12.55
N ILE A 298 -31.51 1.23 11.38
CA ILE A 298 -30.68 1.79 10.31
C ILE A 298 -31.55 2.08 9.09
N THR A 299 -31.58 3.34 8.68
CA THR A 299 -32.24 3.77 7.45
C THR A 299 -31.21 3.88 6.35
N VAL A 300 -31.43 3.17 5.25
CA VAL A 300 -30.57 3.19 4.05
C VAL A 300 -31.31 3.92 2.95
N LEU A 301 -30.65 4.84 2.30
CA LEU A 301 -31.18 5.54 1.13
C LEU A 301 -30.08 5.72 0.06
N CYS A 302 -30.52 5.79 -1.18
CA CYS A 302 -29.68 6.22 -2.29
C CYS A 302 -30.01 7.66 -2.67
N PHE A 303 -29.01 8.41 -3.05
CA PHE A 303 -29.21 9.77 -3.52
C PHE A 303 -28.30 10.10 -4.73
N ASP A 304 -28.74 11.05 -5.50
CA ASP A 304 -27.99 11.75 -6.54
C ASP A 304 -28.44 13.23 -6.56
N THR A 305 -29.36 13.63 -7.43
CA THR A 305 -30.14 14.88 -7.39
C THR A 305 -31.53 14.68 -6.77
N GLY A 306 -31.87 13.47 -6.38
CA GLY A 306 -33.09 13.01 -5.73
C GLY A 306 -32.78 11.96 -4.66
N ILE A 307 -33.78 11.64 -3.83
CA ILE A 307 -33.69 10.53 -2.87
C ILE A 307 -34.45 9.33 -3.45
N TYR A 308 -33.83 8.16 -3.39
CA TYR A 308 -34.37 6.92 -3.95
C TYR A 308 -34.26 5.78 -2.95
N ASN A 309 -35.17 4.81 -3.11
CA ASN A 309 -35.17 3.53 -2.44
C ASN A 309 -34.86 3.59 -0.93
N VAL A 310 -35.67 4.33 -0.19
CA VAL A 310 -35.49 4.46 1.27
C VAL A 310 -36.04 3.22 1.96
N GLU A 311 -35.21 2.50 2.67
CA GLU A 311 -35.58 1.35 3.49
C GLU A 311 -35.01 1.45 4.89
N THR A 312 -35.81 0.98 5.87
CA THR A 312 -35.37 0.95 7.29
C THR A 312 -35.22 -0.52 7.69
N PHE A 313 -34.12 -0.79 8.36
CA PHE A 313 -33.75 -2.10 8.91
C PHE A 313 -33.64 -1.98 10.43
N SER A 314 -34.31 -2.85 11.17
CA SER A 314 -34.27 -2.89 12.63
C SER A 314 -33.98 -4.29 13.15
N SER A 315 -33.51 -4.37 14.37
CA SER A 315 -33.30 -5.65 15.06
C SER A 315 -34.58 -6.48 15.21
N GLU A 316 -35.76 -5.83 15.12
CA GLU A 316 -37.07 -6.48 15.25
C GLU A 316 -37.58 -7.04 13.91
N ASP A 317 -37.21 -6.43 12.79
CA ASP A 317 -37.79 -6.76 11.48
C ASP A 317 -37.21 -8.01 10.82
N GLY A 318 -36.03 -8.46 11.27
CA GLY A 318 -35.32 -9.63 10.71
C GLY A 318 -34.92 -9.49 9.24
N LYS A 319 -34.99 -8.29 8.68
CA LYS A 319 -34.54 -8.00 7.30
C LYS A 319 -33.02 -7.95 7.25
N ASP A 320 -32.46 -8.39 6.11
CA ASP A 320 -31.03 -8.34 5.86
C ASP A 320 -30.70 -7.12 4.99
N VAL A 321 -29.87 -6.19 5.51
CA VAL A 321 -29.47 -4.99 4.78
C VAL A 321 -28.71 -5.30 3.48
N ARG A 322 -28.13 -6.51 3.37
CA ARG A 322 -27.44 -6.97 2.16
C ARG A 322 -28.38 -7.24 0.99
N GLU A 323 -29.69 -7.36 1.25
CA GLU A 323 -30.73 -7.52 0.21
C GLU A 323 -31.15 -6.17 -0.39
N TYR A 324 -30.70 -5.04 0.20
CA TYR A 324 -30.99 -3.72 -0.32
C TYR A 324 -30.48 -3.56 -1.75
N GLN A 325 -31.30 -2.94 -2.61
CA GLN A 325 -30.99 -2.72 -4.03
C GLN A 325 -30.66 -1.25 -4.25
N PRO A 326 -29.39 -0.86 -4.44
CA PRO A 326 -29.04 0.52 -4.77
C PRO A 326 -29.66 0.95 -6.10
N ILE A 327 -30.17 2.18 -6.16
CA ILE A 327 -30.78 2.77 -7.35
C ILE A 327 -30.30 4.21 -7.49
N GLY A 328 -29.87 4.62 -8.69
CA GLY A 328 -29.44 5.98 -8.99
C GLY A 328 -28.70 6.05 -10.32
N GLY A 329 -28.00 7.16 -10.59
CA GLY A 329 -27.21 7.36 -11.80
C GLY A 329 -27.20 8.81 -12.32
N GLY A 330 -27.38 9.80 -11.43
CA GLY A 330 -27.40 11.23 -11.75
C GLY A 330 -26.16 12.00 -11.28
N GLY A 331 -26.36 13.27 -10.95
CA GLY A 331 -25.34 14.14 -10.36
C GLY A 331 -25.32 14.03 -8.83
N THR A 332 -24.49 14.84 -8.15
CA THR A 332 -24.22 14.69 -6.71
C THR A 332 -24.67 15.95 -5.96
N GLU A 333 -25.84 15.94 -5.32
CA GLU A 333 -26.33 17.02 -4.45
C GLU A 333 -26.45 16.52 -2.99
N PHE A 334 -25.46 16.82 -2.15
CA PHE A 334 -25.48 16.35 -0.76
C PHE A 334 -26.62 16.95 0.09
N ASP A 335 -26.92 18.24 -0.08
CA ASP A 335 -27.95 18.93 0.70
C ASP A 335 -29.32 18.25 0.67
N ILE A 336 -29.60 17.44 -0.33
CA ILE A 336 -30.87 16.74 -0.46
C ILE A 336 -31.08 15.71 0.65
N VAL A 337 -30.01 15.13 1.18
CA VAL A 337 -30.06 14.16 2.28
C VAL A 337 -30.54 14.85 3.57
N TRP A 338 -29.98 16.02 3.90
CA TRP A 338 -30.41 16.80 5.08
C TRP A 338 -31.83 17.33 4.92
N LYS A 339 -32.20 17.86 3.74
CA LYS A 339 -33.56 18.29 3.45
C LYS A 339 -34.57 17.15 3.62
N TYR A 340 -34.19 15.94 3.17
CA TYR A 340 -35.02 14.75 3.34
C TYR A 340 -35.19 14.38 4.82
N MET A 341 -34.10 14.35 5.58
CA MET A 341 -34.17 14.08 7.02
C MET A 341 -35.07 15.07 7.76
N GLU A 342 -34.97 16.39 7.45
CA GLU A 342 -35.85 17.42 8.02
C GLU A 342 -37.33 17.22 7.65
N GLN A 343 -37.62 16.89 6.39
CA GLN A 343 -38.99 16.70 5.91
C GLN A 343 -39.67 15.47 6.52
N GLU A 344 -38.94 14.38 6.67
CA GLU A 344 -39.45 13.12 7.23
C GLU A 344 -39.32 13.07 8.77
N GLY A 345 -38.69 14.07 9.39
CA GLY A 345 -38.47 14.10 10.84
C GLY A 345 -37.54 13.00 11.33
N ILE A 346 -36.52 12.65 10.52
CA ILE A 346 -35.52 11.64 10.87
C ILE A 346 -34.36 12.32 11.59
N GLU A 347 -34.15 12.00 12.84
CA GLU A 347 -33.05 12.50 13.68
C GLU A 347 -32.13 11.33 14.05
N PRO A 348 -31.19 10.95 13.15
CA PRO A 348 -30.26 9.87 13.44
C PRO A 348 -29.15 10.38 14.39
N ASP A 349 -28.63 9.49 15.23
CA ASP A 349 -27.44 9.77 16.04
C ASP A 349 -26.22 9.98 15.13
N GLN A 350 -26.20 9.31 13.99
CA GLN A 350 -25.12 9.40 13.01
C GLN A 350 -25.60 9.28 11.57
N LEU A 351 -25.09 10.17 10.71
CA LEU A 351 -25.18 10.06 9.27
C LEU A 351 -23.86 9.48 8.71
N ILE A 352 -23.94 8.40 7.93
CA ILE A 352 -22.83 7.82 7.22
C ILE A 352 -23.08 8.03 5.73
N MET A 353 -22.22 8.83 5.09
CA MET A 353 -22.33 9.18 3.68
C MET A 353 -21.20 8.53 2.88
N PHE A 354 -21.57 7.62 1.98
CA PHE A 354 -20.65 7.01 1.01
C PHE A 354 -20.70 7.81 -0.28
N THR A 355 -19.56 8.36 -0.72
CA THR A 355 -19.48 9.28 -1.86
C THR A 355 -18.09 9.31 -2.48
N ASP A 356 -17.96 9.85 -3.69
CA ASP A 356 -16.69 10.20 -4.31
C ASP A 356 -16.12 11.54 -3.82
N GLY A 357 -16.90 12.28 -3.02
CA GLY A 357 -16.45 13.54 -2.39
C GLY A 357 -16.50 14.77 -3.28
N TYR A 358 -17.30 14.77 -4.35
CA TYR A 358 -17.45 15.91 -5.27
C TYR A 358 -18.88 16.48 -5.27
N PRO A 359 -19.35 17.13 -4.18
CA PRO A 359 -20.68 17.76 -4.16
C PRO A 359 -20.75 18.99 -5.08
N TRP A 360 -21.91 19.24 -5.67
CA TRP A 360 -22.10 20.41 -6.54
C TRP A 360 -21.94 21.74 -5.81
N ASN A 361 -22.49 21.88 -4.61
CA ASN A 361 -22.56 23.19 -3.93
C ASN A 361 -22.11 23.14 -2.46
N SER A 362 -22.57 22.18 -1.70
CA SER A 362 -22.44 22.13 -0.24
C SER A 362 -22.15 20.71 0.23
N TRP A 363 -21.46 20.62 1.34
CA TRP A 363 -21.22 19.35 2.06
C TRP A 363 -22.34 18.99 3.04
N GLY A 364 -23.38 19.84 3.16
CA GLY A 364 -24.53 19.64 4.01
C GLY A 364 -24.53 20.51 5.29
N ASN A 365 -25.28 20.09 6.32
CA ASN A 365 -25.48 20.85 7.56
C ASN A 365 -24.70 20.23 8.73
N PRO A 366 -23.61 20.88 9.21
CA PRO A 366 -22.77 20.36 10.29
C PRO A 366 -23.46 20.31 11.66
N GLU A 367 -24.58 21.05 11.85
CA GLU A 367 -25.27 21.17 13.14
C GLU A 367 -26.42 20.15 13.29
N TYR A 368 -26.70 19.35 12.25
CA TYR A 368 -27.86 18.46 12.25
C TYR A 368 -27.61 17.16 13.03
N CYS A 369 -26.54 16.45 12.72
CA CYS A 369 -26.10 15.22 13.39
C CYS A 369 -24.62 14.97 13.15
N ASP A 370 -24.03 14.07 13.91
CA ASP A 370 -22.67 13.60 13.66
C ASP A 370 -22.59 12.94 12.26
N THR A 371 -21.65 13.39 11.45
CA THR A 371 -21.52 12.93 10.06
C THR A 371 -20.17 12.28 9.81
N LEU A 372 -20.21 11.09 9.21
CA LEU A 372 -19.05 10.34 8.71
C LEU A 372 -19.09 10.30 7.19
N PHE A 373 -18.09 10.87 6.55
CA PHE A 373 -17.90 10.80 5.10
C PHE A 373 -16.92 9.68 4.75
N VAL A 374 -17.39 8.69 4.00
CA VAL A 374 -16.57 7.60 3.45
C VAL A 374 -16.31 7.90 2.00
N ILE A 375 -15.12 8.38 1.69
CA ILE A 375 -14.73 8.83 0.35
C ILE A 375 -14.14 7.65 -0.43
N HIS A 376 -14.73 7.34 -1.59
CA HIS A 376 -14.26 6.33 -2.53
C HIS A 376 -13.49 6.97 -3.69
N GLY A 377 -12.44 6.27 -4.19
CA GLY A 377 -11.74 6.68 -5.42
C GLY A 377 -10.74 7.82 -5.25
N ASP A 378 -10.34 8.18 -4.02
CA ASP A 378 -9.28 9.16 -3.75
C ASP A 378 -8.03 8.50 -3.13
N PRO A 379 -7.20 7.80 -3.94
CA PRO A 379 -6.01 7.11 -3.44
C PRO A 379 -4.96 8.06 -2.85
N GLN A 380 -5.02 9.36 -3.15
CA GLN A 380 -4.11 10.37 -2.62
C GLN A 380 -4.63 11.05 -1.35
N LYS A 381 -5.83 10.69 -0.90
CA LYS A 381 -6.49 11.22 0.32
C LYS A 381 -6.51 12.76 0.38
N ARG A 382 -6.76 13.39 -0.76
CA ARG A 382 -6.77 14.85 -0.91
C ARG A 382 -8.11 15.48 -0.54
N ILE A 383 -9.18 14.71 -0.70
CA ILE A 383 -10.54 15.17 -0.44
C ILE A 383 -10.79 15.07 1.06
N GLN A 384 -11.10 16.21 1.67
CA GLN A 384 -11.44 16.30 3.08
C GLN A 384 -12.76 17.07 3.22
N ALA A 385 -13.73 16.49 3.91
CA ALA A 385 -14.96 17.18 4.23
C ALA A 385 -14.67 18.37 5.17
N PRO A 386 -15.38 19.50 5.05
CA PRO A 386 -15.18 20.68 5.88
C PRO A 386 -15.66 20.49 7.33
N PHE A 387 -16.41 19.44 7.61
CA PHE A 387 -16.91 19.06 8.95
C PHE A 387 -17.08 17.54 9.04
N GLY A 388 -17.37 17.06 10.25
CA GLY A 388 -17.51 15.63 10.51
C GLY A 388 -16.17 14.87 10.43
N THR A 389 -16.25 13.56 10.31
CA THR A 389 -15.08 12.69 10.15
C THR A 389 -14.97 12.26 8.70
N THR A 390 -13.77 12.35 8.08
CA THR A 390 -13.53 11.86 6.73
C THR A 390 -12.64 10.63 6.78
N ILE A 391 -13.04 9.56 6.12
CA ILE A 391 -12.24 8.36 5.88
C ILE A 391 -12.24 8.02 4.39
N HIS A 392 -11.16 7.39 3.94
CA HIS A 392 -10.99 7.01 2.53
C HIS A 392 -11.10 5.50 2.38
N TYR A 393 -11.88 5.08 1.40
CA TYR A 393 -12.08 3.70 0.97
C TYR A 393 -11.32 3.50 -0.36
N GLU A 394 -10.44 2.50 -0.41
CA GLU A 394 -9.67 2.10 -1.60
C GLU A 394 -10.22 0.81 -2.17
#